data_354076ae71f12b08560704077b4857ad
#
_entry.id   354076ae71f12b08560704077b4857ad
#
_cell.length_a   1.000
_cell.length_b   1.000
_cell.length_c   1.000
_cell.angle_alpha   90.00
_cell.angle_beta   90.00
_cell.angle_gamma   90.00
#
_symmetry.space_group_name_H-M   'P 1'
#
loop_
_entity.id
_entity.type
_entity.pdbx_description
1 polymer ?
#
loop_
_entity_poly.entity_id
_entity_poly.type
_entity_poly.pdbx_seq_one_letter_code
_entity_poly.pdbx_strand_id
1 'polypeptide(L)'
;GADDALGRPTVARALMARGHAESVEDAFRRWLGHGKPAWAPRDGLGPREAIVAIRSAGGLPVLAHFGEARQRIGVVRELREAGLGGLEVHYRSWERATVEAVGSVAAELRLVATGGSDYHGDLGPYADAHASLWVPPAVGEALREALGRSAYHRAR
;
A
#
# COMPACT_ATOMS: atom_id res chain seq x y z
N GLY A 1 7.81 27.92 1.68
CA GLY A 1 8.20 26.85 2.53
C GLY A 1 7.14 25.79 2.48
N ALA A 2 7.36 24.74 1.73
CA ALA A 2 6.46 23.64 1.66
C ALA A 2 6.47 22.90 2.99
N ASP A 3 5.31 22.68 3.59
CA ASP A 3 5.04 21.64 4.57
C ASP A 3 5.16 20.27 3.87
N ASP A 4 6.37 19.92 3.46
CA ASP A 4 6.66 18.55 3.04
C ASP A 4 6.59 17.67 4.28
N ALA A 5 5.60 16.82 4.35
CA ALA A 5 5.50 15.82 5.39
C ALA A 5 6.81 15.03 5.47
N LEU A 6 7.52 15.19 6.59
CA LEU A 6 8.83 14.56 6.82
C LEU A 6 8.66 13.04 6.99
N GLY A 7 8.50 12.36 5.85
CA GLY A 7 8.47 10.90 5.80
C GLY A 7 9.87 10.28 5.90
N ARG A 8 9.93 8.99 6.22
CA ARG A 8 11.18 8.23 6.26
C ARG A 8 12.04 8.36 4.98
N PRO A 9 11.48 8.42 3.75
CA PRO A 9 12.26 8.64 2.54
C PRO A 9 12.99 10.00 2.54
N THR A 10 12.39 11.03 3.11
CA THR A 10 13.04 12.36 3.25
C THR A 10 14.21 12.30 4.22
N VAL A 11 14.07 11.57 5.34
CA VAL A 11 15.15 11.34 6.30
C VAL A 11 16.25 10.49 5.66
N ALA A 12 15.91 9.47 4.86
CA ALA A 12 16.90 8.67 4.13
C ALA A 12 17.74 9.53 3.18
N ARG A 13 17.10 10.40 2.39
CA ARG A 13 17.81 11.35 1.52
C ARG A 13 18.73 12.31 2.30
N ALA A 14 18.29 12.78 3.46
CA ALA A 14 19.11 13.62 4.32
C ALA A 14 20.33 12.88 4.89
N LEU A 15 20.20 11.60 5.22
CA LEU A 15 21.33 10.74 5.62
C LEU A 15 22.32 10.56 4.48
N MET A 16 21.83 10.34 3.26
CA MET A 16 22.68 10.24 2.06
C MET A 16 23.43 11.55 1.80
N ALA A 17 22.73 12.68 1.84
CA ALA A 17 23.35 14.00 1.61
C ALA A 17 24.46 14.34 2.61
N ARG A 18 24.44 13.70 3.79
CA ARG A 18 25.48 13.84 4.83
C ARG A 18 26.51 12.70 4.85
N GLY A 19 26.47 11.80 3.88
CA GLY A 19 27.41 10.68 3.79
C GLY A 19 27.20 9.55 4.81
N HIS A 20 26.06 9.52 5.50
CA HIS A 20 25.75 8.47 6.46
C HIS A 20 25.14 7.21 5.81
N ALA A 21 24.69 7.30 4.59
CA ALA A 21 24.17 6.19 3.80
C ALA A 21 24.50 6.37 2.32
N GLU A 22 24.72 5.26 1.61
CA GLU A 22 25.07 5.24 0.18
C GLU A 22 23.83 5.27 -0.72
N SER A 23 22.69 4.75 -0.20
CA SER A 23 21.42 4.70 -0.90
C SER A 23 20.27 4.78 0.09
N VAL A 24 19.05 4.97 -0.43
CA VAL A 24 17.82 4.91 0.39
C VAL A 24 17.69 3.55 1.07
N GLU A 25 17.97 2.47 0.34
CA GLU A 25 17.95 1.11 0.89
C GLU A 25 18.96 0.93 2.02
N ASP A 26 20.19 1.43 1.85
CA ASP A 26 21.22 1.41 2.88
C ASP A 26 20.80 2.22 4.11
N ALA A 27 20.18 3.38 3.91
CA ALA A 27 19.65 4.19 5.01
C ALA A 27 18.58 3.42 5.82
N PHE A 28 17.67 2.72 5.16
CA PHE A 28 16.67 1.89 5.85
C PHE A 28 17.30 0.70 6.57
N ARG A 29 18.22 0.01 5.92
CA ARG A 29 18.92 -1.16 6.47
C ARG A 29 19.71 -0.83 7.73
N ARG A 30 20.43 0.30 7.75
CA ARG A 30 21.36 0.68 8.81
C ARG A 30 20.74 1.57 9.89
N TRP A 31 19.79 2.43 9.52
CA TRP A 31 19.33 3.52 10.38
C TRP A 31 17.84 3.54 10.66
N LEU A 32 16.98 3.40 9.64
CA LEU A 32 15.54 3.71 9.72
C LEU A 32 14.63 2.50 9.85
N GLY A 33 15.14 1.29 9.56
CA GLY A 33 14.37 0.04 9.67
C GLY A 33 13.97 -0.29 11.09
N HIS A 34 13.05 -1.22 11.26
CA HIS A 34 12.59 -1.65 12.59
C HIS A 34 13.78 -2.08 13.49
N GLY A 35 13.83 -1.54 14.70
CA GLY A 35 14.91 -1.82 15.66
C GLY A 35 16.26 -1.18 15.33
N LYS A 36 16.36 -0.29 14.34
CA LYS A 36 17.58 0.43 14.00
C LYS A 36 17.69 1.73 14.80
N PRO A 37 18.93 2.33 14.91
CA PRO A 37 19.19 3.46 15.81
C PRO A 37 18.30 4.69 15.62
N ALA A 38 17.87 4.97 14.39
CA ALA A 38 16.98 6.08 14.07
C ALA A 38 15.53 5.62 13.77
N TRP A 39 15.19 4.39 14.15
CA TRP A 39 13.82 3.94 14.06
C TRP A 39 12.98 4.60 15.16
N ALA A 40 11.87 5.20 14.76
CA ALA A 40 10.86 5.70 15.67
C ALA A 40 9.54 4.94 15.46
N PRO A 41 8.84 4.53 16.54
CA PRO A 41 7.51 3.97 16.41
C PRO A 41 6.57 4.99 15.74
N ARG A 42 5.58 4.49 15.03
CA ARG A 42 4.54 5.33 14.47
C ARG A 42 3.45 5.48 15.53
N ASP A 43 3.25 6.70 16.01
CA ASP A 43 2.03 7.07 16.71
C ASP A 43 0.96 7.29 15.62
N GLY A 44 0.07 6.33 15.46
CA GLY A 44 -0.97 6.39 14.44
C GLY A 44 -1.99 5.28 14.63
N LEU A 45 -3.06 5.35 13.86
CA LEU A 45 -4.12 4.35 13.88
C LEU A 45 -3.57 2.96 13.55
N GLY A 46 -3.97 1.98 14.35
CA GLY A 46 -3.78 0.58 14.01
C GLY A 46 -4.60 0.19 12.75
N PRO A 47 -4.32 -0.98 12.15
CA PRO A 47 -4.99 -1.38 10.90
C PRO A 47 -6.52 -1.40 11.00
N ARG A 48 -7.08 -1.87 12.10
CA ARG A 48 -8.55 -1.90 12.32
C ARG A 48 -9.12 -0.48 12.45
N GLU A 49 -8.46 0.38 13.19
CA GLU A 49 -8.87 1.78 13.38
C GLU A 49 -8.79 2.56 12.08
N ALA A 50 -7.74 2.33 11.26
CA ALA A 50 -7.60 2.91 9.94
C ALA A 50 -8.74 2.47 9.00
N ILE A 51 -9.11 1.19 9.02
CA ILE A 51 -10.25 0.66 8.25
C ILE A 51 -11.53 1.39 8.65
N VAL A 52 -11.79 1.52 9.95
CA VAL A 52 -12.98 2.21 10.46
C VAL A 52 -12.99 3.68 10.03
N ALA A 53 -11.86 4.38 10.17
CA ALA A 53 -11.73 5.78 9.79
C ALA A 53 -12.00 5.99 8.28
N ILE A 54 -11.40 5.16 7.41
CA ILE A 54 -11.59 5.23 5.96
C ILE A 54 -13.06 4.99 5.59
N ARG A 55 -13.69 3.97 6.19
CA ARG A 55 -15.11 3.68 5.95
C ARG A 55 -16.02 4.81 6.43
N SER A 56 -15.76 5.34 7.62
CA SER A 56 -16.53 6.47 8.17
C SER A 56 -16.43 7.71 7.28
N ALA A 57 -15.29 7.89 6.62
CA ALA A 57 -15.10 8.93 5.60
C ALA A 57 -15.77 8.58 4.24
N GLY A 58 -16.37 7.39 4.10
CA GLY A 58 -17.01 6.90 2.87
C GLY A 58 -16.03 6.33 1.85
N GLY A 59 -14.80 6.07 2.26
CA GLY A 59 -13.78 5.43 1.43
C GLY A 59 -13.88 3.90 1.41
N LEU A 60 -13.09 3.30 0.54
CA LEU A 60 -12.87 1.86 0.45
C LEU A 60 -11.48 1.54 1.02
N PRO A 61 -11.36 0.93 2.21
CA PRO A 61 -10.04 0.57 2.73
C PRO A 61 -9.44 -0.58 1.93
N VAL A 62 -8.22 -0.39 1.47
CA VAL A 62 -7.46 -1.36 0.68
C VAL A 62 -6.15 -1.66 1.40
N LEU A 63 -5.81 -2.94 1.55
CA LEU A 63 -4.51 -3.36 2.06
C LEU A 63 -3.50 -3.35 0.90
N ALA A 64 -2.52 -2.44 0.99
CA ALA A 64 -1.51 -2.22 -0.03
C ALA A 64 -0.27 -3.12 0.17
N HIS A 65 0.41 -3.44 -0.93
CA HIS A 65 1.69 -4.16 -1.05
C HIS A 65 1.92 -5.30 -0.04
N PHE A 66 0.89 -6.11 0.22
CA PHE A 66 0.94 -7.26 1.13
C PHE A 66 1.14 -8.58 0.36
N GLY A 67 2.35 -8.79 -0.17
CA GLY A 67 2.70 -9.96 -1.00
C GLY A 67 2.57 -11.31 -0.28
N GLU A 68 2.62 -11.32 1.04
CA GLU A 68 2.47 -12.51 1.89
C GLU A 68 0.99 -12.85 2.20
N ALA A 69 0.04 -12.24 1.49
CA ALA A 69 -1.39 -12.39 1.78
C ALA A 69 -1.83 -13.86 1.84
N ARG A 70 -1.26 -14.72 0.97
CA ARG A 70 -1.60 -16.15 0.96
C ARG A 70 -1.08 -16.89 2.17
N GLN A 71 0.15 -16.63 2.58
CA GLN A 71 0.78 -17.24 3.75
C GLN A 71 0.14 -16.73 5.05
N ARG A 72 -0.36 -15.50 5.03
CA ARG A 72 -0.95 -14.82 6.17
C ARG A 72 -2.44 -14.52 5.98
N ILE A 73 -3.16 -15.40 5.30
CA ILE A 73 -4.58 -15.23 4.99
C ILE A 73 -5.45 -15.00 6.23
N GLY A 74 -5.06 -15.54 7.38
CA GLY A 74 -5.74 -15.29 8.67
C GLY A 74 -5.79 -13.80 9.01
N VAL A 75 -4.67 -13.08 8.83
CA VAL A 75 -4.60 -11.63 9.05
C VAL A 75 -5.53 -10.89 8.08
N VAL A 76 -5.51 -11.27 6.79
CA VAL A 76 -6.40 -10.62 5.79
C VAL A 76 -7.87 -10.87 6.12
N ARG A 77 -8.21 -12.07 6.61
CA ARG A 77 -9.58 -12.42 7.04
C ARG A 77 -10.02 -11.58 8.23
N GLU A 78 -9.18 -11.42 9.23
CA GLU A 78 -9.47 -10.55 10.38
C GLU A 78 -9.67 -9.08 9.97
N LEU A 79 -8.87 -8.57 9.03
CA LEU A 79 -9.05 -7.23 8.49
C LEU A 79 -10.33 -7.12 7.64
N ARG A 80 -10.68 -8.19 6.91
CA ARG A 80 -11.95 -8.26 6.17
C ARG A 80 -13.14 -8.20 7.09
N GLU A 81 -13.11 -8.88 8.23
CA GLU A 81 -14.14 -8.80 9.28
C GLU A 81 -14.25 -7.40 9.88
N ALA A 82 -13.12 -6.69 10.01
CA ALA A 82 -13.10 -5.28 10.43
C ALA A 82 -13.60 -4.31 9.34
N GLY A 83 -13.85 -4.80 8.12
CA GLY A 83 -14.40 -4.01 7.02
C GLY A 83 -13.43 -3.66 5.90
N LEU A 84 -12.26 -4.31 5.82
CA LEU A 84 -11.39 -4.19 4.64
C LEU A 84 -12.17 -4.49 3.38
N GLY A 85 -12.09 -3.63 2.39
CA GLY A 85 -12.86 -3.72 1.14
C GLY A 85 -12.04 -4.16 -0.07
N GLY A 86 -10.73 -4.00 -0.05
CA GLY A 86 -9.86 -4.34 -1.17
C GLY A 86 -8.49 -4.86 -0.77
N LEU A 87 -7.79 -5.43 -1.75
CA LEU A 87 -6.43 -5.92 -1.63
C LEU A 87 -5.66 -5.52 -2.90
N GLU A 88 -4.47 -4.96 -2.74
CA GLU A 88 -3.61 -4.68 -3.88
C GLU A 88 -3.05 -6.00 -4.43
N VAL A 89 -3.42 -6.30 -5.66
CA VAL A 89 -3.07 -7.54 -6.37
C VAL A 89 -1.99 -7.29 -7.41
N HIS A 90 -2.04 -6.14 -8.07
CA HIS A 90 -1.11 -5.77 -9.13
C HIS A 90 -0.13 -4.72 -8.62
N TYR A 91 1.03 -5.18 -8.15
CA TYR A 91 2.09 -4.32 -7.67
C TYR A 91 3.32 -4.44 -8.56
N ARG A 92 3.99 -3.32 -8.85
CA ARG A 92 5.06 -3.19 -9.86
C ARG A 92 6.21 -4.19 -9.75
N SER A 93 6.55 -4.62 -8.54
CA SER A 93 7.74 -5.47 -8.28
C SER A 93 7.39 -6.92 -8.00
N TRP A 94 6.11 -7.31 -8.12
CA TRP A 94 5.74 -8.70 -7.87
C TRP A 94 5.88 -9.57 -9.10
N GLU A 95 6.45 -10.73 -8.89
CA GLU A 95 6.44 -11.80 -9.88
C GLU A 95 5.00 -12.33 -10.07
N ARG A 96 4.76 -12.92 -11.24
CA ARG A 96 3.47 -13.47 -11.61
C ARG A 96 2.87 -14.40 -10.55
N ALA A 97 3.70 -15.28 -9.96
CA ALA A 97 3.26 -16.21 -8.93
C ALA A 97 2.71 -15.49 -7.67
N THR A 98 3.33 -14.36 -7.29
CA THR A 98 2.85 -13.54 -6.17
C THR A 98 1.53 -12.86 -6.53
N VAL A 99 1.40 -12.31 -7.74
CA VAL A 99 0.15 -11.71 -8.23
C VAL A 99 -0.98 -12.73 -8.22
N GLU A 100 -0.75 -13.95 -8.72
CA GLU A 100 -1.72 -15.04 -8.72
C GLU A 100 -2.12 -15.46 -7.30
N ALA A 101 -1.15 -15.59 -6.39
CA ALA A 101 -1.39 -15.96 -5.01
C ALA A 101 -2.21 -14.90 -4.26
N VAL A 102 -1.86 -13.61 -4.40
CA VAL A 102 -2.58 -12.50 -3.78
C VAL A 102 -3.98 -12.34 -4.41
N GLY A 103 -4.08 -12.49 -5.72
CA GLY A 103 -5.36 -12.47 -6.45
C GLY A 103 -6.31 -13.57 -5.99
N SER A 104 -5.79 -14.78 -5.71
CA SER A 104 -6.60 -15.88 -5.17
C SER A 104 -7.17 -15.55 -3.78
N VAL A 105 -6.41 -14.84 -2.93
CA VAL A 105 -6.91 -14.38 -1.62
C VAL A 105 -7.98 -13.31 -1.78
N ALA A 106 -7.78 -12.36 -2.69
CA ALA A 106 -8.78 -11.34 -2.97
C ALA A 106 -10.12 -11.97 -3.42
N ALA A 107 -10.06 -12.96 -4.32
CA ALA A 107 -11.25 -13.68 -4.78
C ALA A 107 -11.90 -14.50 -3.64
N GLU A 108 -11.13 -15.28 -2.87
CA GLU A 108 -11.61 -16.10 -1.75
C GLU A 108 -12.35 -15.25 -0.71
N LEU A 109 -11.79 -14.09 -0.37
CA LEU A 109 -12.33 -13.20 0.65
C LEU A 109 -13.29 -12.13 0.09
N ARG A 110 -13.60 -12.18 -1.20
CA ARG A 110 -14.47 -11.20 -1.90
C ARG A 110 -14.00 -9.76 -1.69
N LEU A 111 -12.68 -9.55 -1.77
CA LEU A 111 -12.07 -8.24 -1.74
C LEU A 111 -11.94 -7.69 -3.17
N VAL A 112 -12.07 -6.38 -3.31
CA VAL A 112 -11.81 -5.71 -4.59
C VAL A 112 -10.32 -5.78 -4.89
N ALA A 113 -9.95 -6.34 -6.04
CA ALA A 113 -8.58 -6.29 -6.51
C ALA A 113 -8.24 -4.86 -6.94
N THR A 114 -7.05 -4.40 -6.56
CA THR A 114 -6.51 -3.10 -7.00
C THR A 114 -5.09 -3.27 -7.54
N GLY A 115 -4.51 -2.20 -8.03
CA GLY A 115 -3.12 -2.18 -8.44
C GLY A 115 -2.57 -0.76 -8.57
N GLY A 116 -1.26 -0.64 -8.42
CA GLY A 116 -0.58 0.63 -8.51
C GLY A 116 0.94 0.47 -8.60
N SER A 117 1.60 1.50 -9.13
CA SER A 117 3.06 1.52 -9.26
C SER A 117 3.77 1.85 -7.95
N ASP A 118 3.05 2.33 -6.96
CA ASP A 118 3.62 2.84 -5.70
C ASP A 118 4.77 3.85 -5.96
N TYR A 119 4.57 4.70 -6.97
CA TYR A 119 5.58 5.63 -7.43
C TYR A 119 5.79 6.77 -6.42
N HIS A 120 7.04 6.92 -5.97
CA HIS A 120 7.46 7.95 -5.01
C HIS A 120 8.58 8.86 -5.58
N GLY A 121 8.76 8.90 -6.89
CA GLY A 121 9.88 9.60 -7.53
C GLY A 121 11.19 8.81 -7.50
N ASP A 122 11.14 7.52 -7.26
CA ASP A 122 12.27 6.62 -7.00
C ASP A 122 12.71 5.81 -8.24
N LEU A 123 11.92 5.82 -9.31
CA LEU A 123 12.13 5.02 -10.52
C LEU A 123 12.43 5.86 -11.77
N GLY A 124 13.04 7.05 -11.62
CA GLY A 124 13.25 7.96 -12.75
C GLY A 124 11.95 8.62 -13.21
N PRO A 125 11.77 8.89 -14.52
CA PRO A 125 10.57 9.50 -15.05
C PRO A 125 9.32 8.68 -14.73
N TYR A 126 8.21 9.34 -14.38
CA TYR A 126 6.93 8.69 -14.07
C TYR A 126 6.45 7.74 -15.19
N ALA A 127 6.71 8.10 -16.45
CA ALA A 127 6.34 7.29 -17.60
C ALA A 127 7.00 5.89 -17.57
N ASP A 128 8.27 5.79 -17.15
CA ASP A 128 9.00 4.51 -17.08
C ASP A 128 8.48 3.65 -15.93
N ALA A 129 8.21 4.26 -14.79
CA ALA A 129 7.60 3.59 -13.65
C ALA A 129 6.20 3.05 -13.99
N HIS A 130 5.43 3.80 -14.77
CA HIS A 130 4.09 3.42 -15.22
C HIS A 130 4.14 2.28 -16.25
N ALA A 131 5.12 2.29 -17.16
CA ALA A 131 5.31 1.26 -18.17
C ALA A 131 5.70 -0.12 -17.59
N SER A 132 6.27 -0.14 -16.37
CA SER A 132 6.67 -1.38 -15.68
C SER A 132 5.53 -2.14 -15.02
N LEU A 133 4.33 -1.54 -14.94
CA LEU A 133 3.16 -2.13 -14.31
C LEU A 133 2.01 -2.26 -15.31
N TRP A 134 1.48 -3.45 -15.44
CA TRP A 134 0.23 -3.68 -16.15
C TRP A 134 -0.89 -4.06 -15.17
N VAL A 135 -1.97 -3.29 -15.17
CA VAL A 135 -3.19 -3.57 -14.41
C VAL A 135 -4.32 -3.84 -15.40
N PRO A 136 -5.01 -5.00 -15.32
CA PRO A 136 -6.15 -5.28 -16.20
C PRO A 136 -7.21 -4.18 -16.10
N PRO A 137 -7.79 -3.71 -17.22
CA PRO A 137 -8.85 -2.68 -17.23
C PRO A 137 -10.03 -3.01 -16.31
N ALA A 138 -10.43 -4.28 -16.23
CA ALA A 138 -11.49 -4.75 -15.36
C ALA A 138 -11.26 -4.48 -13.86
N VAL A 139 -10.00 -4.38 -13.43
CA VAL A 139 -9.64 -4.00 -12.04
C VAL A 139 -10.06 -2.56 -11.75
N GLY A 140 -9.80 -1.65 -12.69
CA GLY A 140 -10.23 -0.26 -12.56
C GLY A 140 -11.75 -0.08 -12.60
N GLU A 141 -12.45 -0.90 -13.38
CA GLU A 141 -13.90 -0.93 -13.46
C GLU A 141 -14.51 -1.41 -12.13
N ALA A 142 -14.05 -2.55 -11.61
CA ALA A 142 -14.50 -3.10 -10.33
C ALA A 142 -14.25 -2.13 -9.16
N LEU A 143 -13.11 -1.44 -9.17
CA LEU A 143 -12.79 -0.42 -8.15
C LEU A 143 -13.77 0.76 -8.22
N ARG A 144 -14.07 1.27 -9.42
CA ARG A 144 -15.05 2.37 -9.60
C ARG A 144 -16.44 1.99 -9.12
N GLU A 145 -16.89 0.79 -9.44
CA GLU A 145 -18.18 0.27 -8.94
C GLU A 145 -18.21 0.14 -7.42
N ALA A 146 -17.13 -0.36 -6.81
CA ALA A 146 -17.04 -0.51 -5.36
C ALA A 146 -17.08 0.85 -4.65
N LEU A 147 -16.39 1.86 -5.19
CA LEU A 147 -16.42 3.23 -4.68
C LEU A 147 -17.80 3.87 -4.84
N GLY A 148 -18.48 3.65 -5.97
CA GLY A 148 -19.85 4.11 -6.19
C GLY A 148 -20.82 3.54 -5.16
N ARG A 149 -20.73 2.26 -4.83
CA ARG A 149 -21.54 1.63 -3.77
C ARG A 149 -21.21 2.19 -2.38
N SER A 150 -19.94 2.44 -2.08
CA SER A 150 -19.51 3.02 -0.81
C SER A 150 -20.06 4.44 -0.61
N ALA A 151 -20.04 5.27 -1.64
CA ALA A 151 -20.58 6.63 -1.62
C ALA A 151 -22.11 6.65 -1.48
N TYR A 152 -22.82 5.72 -2.13
CA TYR A 152 -24.30 5.64 -2.07
C TYR A 152 -24.84 5.31 -0.68
N HIS A 153 -24.13 4.46 0.08
CA HIS A 153 -24.54 4.12 1.45
C HIS A 153 -24.36 5.27 2.45
N ARG A 154 -23.62 6.32 2.10
CA ARG A 154 -23.44 7.51 2.94
C ARG A 154 -24.50 8.59 2.72
N ALA A 155 -25.19 8.56 1.61
CA ALA A 155 -26.23 9.54 1.25
C ALA A 155 -27.63 9.19 1.78
N ARG A 156 -27.74 8.11 2.55
CA ARG A 156 -28.94 7.63 3.23
C ARG A 156 -28.74 7.57 4.72
#